data_75cd7eee0adbf516f968d8c6bd4b8e26
#
_entry.id   75cd7eee0adbf516f968d8c6bd4b8e26
#
_cell.length_a   1.000
_cell.length_b   1.000
_cell.length_c   1.000
_cell.angle_alpha   90.00
_cell.angle_beta   90.00
_cell.angle_gamma   90.00
#
_symmetry.space_group_name_H-M   'P 1'
#
loop_
_entity.id
_entity.type
_entity.pdbx_description
1 polymer ?
#
loop_
_entity_poly.entity_id
_entity_poly.type
_entity_poly.pdbx_seq_one_letter_code
_entity_poly.pdbx_strand_id
1 'polypeptide(L)'
;MNEHWLFVYGALLLKGLGTTLVILLISATLGFVLALGVALARMSRNFLVSRLALAYTSVIRGTPLLVQIYIFYYGLGSLFAQFPLIRGSFLWPYLRDGFWYIVIALILSVGAYVGEVVRGGLKAVPRGELEAASAFGMNRRLVLYRVWLPRAIRLLLPTLAGESVMLLKSTALASTIAVVDLLGAANVVRAQTFQVYQPLLLVAAIYICLTFIIEALFAMLERTTPVRREAQKMTQRSWLAKRRARTAV
;
A
#
# COMPACT_ATOMS: atom_id res chain seq x y z
N MET A 1 -3.55 -23.21 -31.69
CA MET A 1 -3.37 -22.71 -30.31
C MET A 1 -4.69 -22.95 -29.60
N ASN A 2 -4.72 -23.84 -28.59
CA ASN A 2 -5.97 -24.24 -27.96
C ASN A 2 -6.42 -23.16 -26.97
N GLU A 3 -7.22 -22.20 -27.39
CA GLU A 3 -7.85 -21.18 -26.53
C GLU A 3 -8.89 -21.77 -25.56
N HIS A 4 -9.09 -23.10 -25.64
CA HIS A 4 -10.10 -23.82 -24.85
C HIS A 4 -9.87 -23.75 -23.34
N TRP A 5 -8.60 -23.58 -22.89
CA TRP A 5 -8.31 -23.48 -21.48
C TRP A 5 -8.93 -22.24 -20.80
N LEU A 6 -9.08 -21.12 -21.53
CA LEU A 6 -9.67 -19.89 -21.00
C LEU A 6 -11.14 -20.10 -20.64
N PHE A 7 -11.89 -20.86 -21.46
CA PHE A 7 -13.28 -21.22 -21.16
C PHE A 7 -13.38 -22.17 -19.97
N VAL A 8 -12.46 -23.13 -19.87
CA VAL A 8 -12.44 -24.13 -18.78
C VAL A 8 -12.03 -23.49 -17.45
N TYR A 9 -11.00 -22.65 -17.45
CA TYR A 9 -10.42 -22.08 -16.21
C TYR A 9 -10.81 -20.62 -15.97
N GLY A 10 -11.64 -20.01 -16.82
CA GLY A 10 -12.07 -18.62 -16.68
C GLY A 10 -12.71 -18.33 -15.32
N ALA A 11 -13.58 -19.23 -14.85
CA ALA A 11 -14.20 -19.11 -13.53
C ALA A 11 -13.17 -19.16 -12.37
N LEU A 12 -12.12 -19.99 -12.48
CA LEU A 12 -11.03 -20.05 -11.50
C LEU A 12 -10.22 -18.75 -11.48
N LEU A 13 -9.89 -18.21 -12.65
CA LEU A 13 -9.18 -16.94 -12.78
C LEU A 13 -9.99 -15.76 -12.23
N LEU A 14 -11.29 -15.72 -12.50
CA LEU A 14 -12.19 -14.72 -11.93
C LEU A 14 -12.29 -14.83 -10.41
N LYS A 15 -12.36 -16.04 -9.86
CA LYS A 15 -12.30 -16.26 -8.42
C LYS A 15 -10.98 -15.81 -7.83
N GLY A 16 -9.85 -16.14 -8.49
CA GLY A 16 -8.52 -15.69 -8.09
C GLY A 16 -8.40 -14.16 -8.12
N LEU A 17 -8.94 -13.49 -9.14
CA LEU A 17 -9.02 -12.03 -9.22
C LEU A 17 -9.83 -11.47 -8.04
N GLY A 18 -10.99 -12.06 -7.73
CA GLY A 18 -11.78 -11.68 -6.56
C GLY A 18 -10.99 -11.79 -5.26
N THR A 19 -10.26 -12.89 -5.05
CA THR A 19 -9.37 -13.09 -3.89
C THR A 19 -8.31 -11.99 -3.81
N THR A 20 -7.64 -11.70 -4.93
CA THR A 20 -6.64 -10.61 -5.02
C THR A 20 -7.23 -9.26 -4.61
N LEU A 21 -8.41 -8.91 -5.13
CA LEU A 21 -9.07 -7.65 -4.80
C LEU A 21 -9.52 -7.57 -3.33
N VAL A 22 -10.01 -8.67 -2.76
CA VAL A 22 -10.40 -8.73 -1.34
C VAL A 22 -9.16 -8.55 -0.44
N ILE A 23 -8.06 -9.26 -0.72
CA ILE A 23 -6.79 -9.09 0.00
C ILE A 23 -6.32 -7.63 -0.11
N LEU A 24 -6.32 -7.05 -1.30
CA LEU A 24 -5.93 -5.66 -1.55
C LEU A 24 -6.77 -4.69 -0.72
N LEU A 25 -8.09 -4.79 -0.78
CA LEU A 25 -9.00 -3.85 -0.12
C LEU A 25 -8.91 -3.92 1.41
N ILE A 26 -8.90 -5.14 1.97
CA ILE A 26 -8.78 -5.32 3.43
C ILE A 26 -7.41 -4.80 3.90
N SER A 27 -6.34 -5.20 3.22
CA SER A 27 -4.98 -4.80 3.61
C SER A 27 -4.74 -3.29 3.42
N ALA A 28 -5.27 -2.68 2.35
CA ALA A 28 -5.19 -1.24 2.15
C ALA A 28 -5.93 -0.48 3.25
N THR A 29 -7.17 -0.87 3.56
CA THR A 29 -8.01 -0.16 4.52
C THR A 29 -7.47 -0.27 5.93
N LEU A 30 -7.26 -1.50 6.43
CA LEU A 30 -6.77 -1.73 7.79
C LEU A 30 -5.31 -1.31 7.94
N GLY A 31 -4.49 -1.53 6.91
CA GLY A 31 -3.11 -1.09 6.88
C GLY A 31 -2.99 0.44 6.90
N PHE A 32 -3.86 1.18 6.21
CA PHE A 32 -3.89 2.64 6.26
C PHE A 32 -4.29 3.16 7.65
N VAL A 33 -5.27 2.53 8.31
CA VAL A 33 -5.64 2.86 9.69
C VAL A 33 -4.43 2.66 10.63
N LEU A 34 -3.74 1.53 10.49
CA LEU A 34 -2.51 1.26 11.24
C LEU A 34 -1.41 2.30 10.93
N ALA A 35 -1.25 2.67 9.64
CA ALA A 35 -0.27 3.66 9.18
C ALA A 35 -0.49 5.04 9.82
N LEU A 36 -1.74 5.48 9.96
CA LEU A 36 -2.06 6.72 10.68
C LEU A 36 -1.63 6.63 12.15
N GLY A 37 -1.94 5.52 12.82
CA GLY A 37 -1.51 5.26 14.21
C GLY A 37 0.03 5.28 14.34
N VAL A 38 0.73 4.61 13.44
CA VAL A 38 2.21 4.58 13.40
C VAL A 38 2.78 5.97 13.14
N ALA A 39 2.25 6.72 12.19
CA ALA A 39 2.71 8.09 11.91
C ALA A 39 2.57 9.00 13.12
N LEU A 40 1.43 8.94 13.83
CA LEU A 40 1.18 9.70 15.05
C LEU A 40 2.10 9.25 16.19
N ALA A 41 2.29 7.96 16.38
CA ALA A 41 3.21 7.39 17.38
C ALA A 41 4.66 7.84 17.12
N ARG A 42 5.11 7.84 15.86
CA ARG A 42 6.44 8.32 15.43
C ARG A 42 6.63 9.83 15.64
N MET A 43 5.55 10.60 15.69
CA MET A 43 5.57 12.04 15.95
C MET A 43 5.28 12.39 17.41
N SER A 44 5.02 11.40 18.27
CA SER A 44 4.72 11.59 19.69
C SER A 44 5.92 12.19 20.43
N ARG A 45 5.62 13.07 21.41
CA ARG A 45 6.63 13.57 22.37
C ARG A 45 7.08 12.52 23.39
N ASN A 46 6.26 11.48 23.59
CA ASN A 46 6.63 10.38 24.47
C ASN A 46 7.74 9.54 23.80
N PHE A 47 8.92 9.54 24.44
CA PHE A 47 10.10 8.85 23.95
C PHE A 47 9.87 7.35 23.72
N LEU A 48 9.19 6.67 24.67
CA LEU A 48 8.94 5.24 24.56
C LEU A 48 8.04 4.91 23.37
N VAL A 49 6.93 5.62 23.22
CA VAL A 49 5.99 5.44 22.09
C VAL A 49 6.69 5.66 20.74
N SER A 50 7.46 6.74 20.63
CA SER A 50 8.20 7.05 19.40
C SER A 50 9.28 6.01 19.09
N ARG A 51 9.99 5.48 20.11
CA ARG A 51 11.01 4.43 19.93
C ARG A 51 10.43 3.07 19.56
N LEU A 52 9.32 2.67 20.19
CA LEU A 52 8.62 1.42 19.82
C LEU A 52 8.09 1.48 18.39
N ALA A 53 7.48 2.60 17.99
CA ALA A 53 7.05 2.79 16.62
C ALA A 53 8.22 2.81 15.63
N LEU A 54 9.38 3.37 16.01
CA LEU A 54 10.61 3.31 15.22
C LEU A 54 11.10 1.88 15.05
N ALA A 55 11.19 1.12 16.15
CA ALA A 55 11.62 -0.27 16.10
C ALA A 55 10.71 -1.10 15.18
N TYR A 56 9.38 -0.95 15.31
CA TYR A 56 8.41 -1.58 14.43
C TYR A 56 8.68 -1.26 12.95
N THR A 57 8.74 0.03 12.59
CA THR A 57 8.95 0.43 11.19
C THR A 57 10.31 -0.03 10.67
N SER A 58 11.36 -0.05 11.51
CA SER A 58 12.70 -0.49 11.13
C SER A 58 12.74 -2.00 10.86
N VAL A 59 12.10 -2.81 11.70
CA VAL A 59 12.05 -4.28 11.54
C VAL A 59 11.24 -4.65 10.31
N ILE A 60 10.03 -4.12 10.16
CA ILE A 60 9.15 -4.47 9.04
C ILE A 60 9.73 -4.01 7.71
N ARG A 61 10.31 -2.81 7.64
CA ARG A 61 10.91 -2.29 6.40
C ARG A 61 12.31 -2.84 6.13
N GLY A 62 12.99 -3.34 7.15
CA GLY A 62 14.31 -3.94 7.05
C GLY A 62 14.32 -5.43 6.70
N THR A 63 13.15 -6.09 6.70
CA THR A 63 13.03 -7.52 6.38
C THR A 63 12.21 -7.74 5.10
N PRO A 64 12.55 -8.75 4.26
CA PRO A 64 11.78 -9.06 3.05
C PRO A 64 10.35 -9.48 3.40
N LEU A 65 9.37 -8.92 2.69
CA LEU A 65 7.95 -9.22 2.92
C LEU A 65 7.63 -10.74 2.81
N LEU A 66 8.24 -11.43 1.86
CA LEU A 66 8.07 -12.88 1.70
C LEU A 66 8.50 -13.65 2.95
N VAL A 67 9.60 -13.24 3.58
CA VAL A 67 10.08 -13.86 4.84
C VAL A 67 9.08 -13.61 5.97
N GLN A 68 8.51 -12.41 6.06
CA GLN A 68 7.47 -12.09 7.05
C GLN A 68 6.23 -12.99 6.86
N ILE A 69 5.77 -13.15 5.60
CA ILE A 69 4.65 -14.04 5.27
C ILE A 69 4.94 -15.47 5.71
N TYR A 70 6.15 -15.98 5.46
CA TYR A 70 6.54 -17.34 5.84
C TYR A 70 6.64 -17.51 7.37
N ILE A 71 7.15 -16.51 8.09
CA ILE A 71 7.18 -16.52 9.57
C ILE A 71 5.74 -16.59 10.12
N PHE A 72 4.81 -15.82 9.57
CA PHE A 72 3.42 -15.86 10.02
C PHE A 72 2.76 -17.19 9.66
N TYR A 73 2.85 -17.63 8.40
CA TYR A 73 2.14 -18.80 7.93
C TYR A 73 2.73 -20.10 8.50
N TYR A 74 4.03 -20.34 8.32
CA TYR A 74 4.69 -21.55 8.80
C TYR A 74 5.03 -21.48 10.29
N GLY A 75 5.38 -20.30 10.81
CA GLY A 75 5.70 -20.11 12.23
C GLY A 75 4.46 -20.14 13.11
N LEU A 76 3.60 -19.11 13.02
CA LEU A 76 2.39 -19.03 13.85
C LEU A 76 1.37 -20.12 13.51
N GLY A 77 1.22 -20.47 12.23
CA GLY A 77 0.30 -21.52 11.79
C GLY A 77 0.66 -22.88 12.38
N SER A 78 1.93 -23.26 12.39
CA SER A 78 2.40 -24.49 13.02
C SER A 78 2.28 -24.44 14.55
N LEU A 79 2.55 -23.29 15.16
CA LEU A 79 2.41 -23.10 16.59
C LEU A 79 0.95 -23.28 17.03
N PHE A 80 -0.01 -22.64 16.36
CA PHE A 80 -1.43 -22.78 16.68
C PHE A 80 -1.93 -24.23 16.51
N ALA A 81 -1.38 -24.95 15.54
CA ALA A 81 -1.70 -26.37 15.32
C ALA A 81 -1.28 -27.29 16.49
N GLN A 82 -0.33 -26.87 17.33
CA GLN A 82 0.14 -27.67 18.48
C GLN A 82 -0.81 -27.60 19.68
N PHE A 83 -1.67 -26.57 19.75
CA PHE A 83 -2.58 -26.39 20.88
C PHE A 83 -3.95 -27.05 20.61
N PRO A 84 -4.32 -28.15 21.32
CA PRO A 84 -5.60 -28.84 21.13
C PRO A 84 -6.81 -27.94 21.34
N LEU A 85 -6.75 -27.00 22.29
CA LEU A 85 -7.81 -26.03 22.55
C LEU A 85 -8.09 -25.12 21.35
N ILE A 86 -7.05 -24.71 20.61
CA ILE A 86 -7.17 -23.88 19.41
C ILE A 86 -7.73 -24.72 18.25
N ARG A 87 -7.22 -25.95 18.07
CA ARG A 87 -7.70 -26.87 17.04
C ARG A 87 -9.17 -27.27 17.19
N GLY A 88 -9.67 -27.36 18.42
CA GLY A 88 -11.07 -27.63 18.74
C GLY A 88 -11.97 -26.37 18.75
N SER A 89 -11.42 -25.17 18.57
CA SER A 89 -12.17 -23.93 18.61
C SER A 89 -12.82 -23.58 17.27
N PHE A 90 -13.84 -22.71 17.30
CA PHE A 90 -14.47 -22.14 16.12
C PHE A 90 -13.51 -21.27 15.28
N LEU A 91 -12.37 -20.87 15.83
CA LEU A 91 -11.35 -20.08 15.14
C LEU A 91 -10.45 -20.93 14.22
N TRP A 92 -10.40 -22.26 14.44
CA TRP A 92 -9.49 -23.12 13.69
C TRP A 92 -9.64 -23.07 12.16
N PRO A 93 -10.84 -23.02 11.56
CA PRO A 93 -11.00 -22.87 10.12
C PRO A 93 -10.32 -21.63 9.55
N TYR A 94 -10.29 -20.55 10.31
CA TYR A 94 -9.63 -19.29 9.93
C TYR A 94 -8.12 -19.34 10.16
N LEU A 95 -7.67 -19.91 11.28
CA LEU A 95 -6.25 -20.00 11.64
C LEU A 95 -5.44 -21.00 10.80
N ARG A 96 -6.09 -21.93 10.13
CA ARG A 96 -5.44 -22.84 9.17
C ARG A 96 -5.37 -22.28 7.76
N ASP A 97 -6.13 -21.22 7.45
CA ASP A 97 -6.22 -20.65 6.12
C ASP A 97 -5.11 -19.61 5.89
N GLY A 98 -4.32 -19.80 4.84
CA GLY A 98 -3.26 -18.88 4.44
C GLY A 98 -3.74 -17.45 4.17
N PHE A 99 -5.02 -17.27 3.82
CA PHE A 99 -5.62 -15.97 3.53
C PHE A 99 -5.41 -14.95 4.67
N TRP A 100 -5.62 -15.35 5.93
CA TRP A 100 -5.49 -14.42 7.04
C TRP A 100 -4.03 -14.04 7.34
N TYR A 101 -3.10 -14.95 7.11
CA TYR A 101 -1.67 -14.68 7.30
C TYR A 101 -1.11 -13.70 6.29
N ILE A 102 -1.51 -13.82 5.00
CA ILE A 102 -1.11 -12.83 3.99
C ILE A 102 -1.74 -11.47 4.29
N VAL A 103 -3.01 -11.41 4.68
CA VAL A 103 -3.70 -10.16 5.03
C VAL A 103 -2.99 -9.48 6.21
N ILE A 104 -2.67 -10.20 7.29
CA ILE A 104 -1.96 -9.65 8.45
C ILE A 104 -0.57 -9.15 8.04
N ALA A 105 0.20 -9.92 7.27
CA ALA A 105 1.52 -9.51 6.81
C ALA A 105 1.46 -8.22 5.99
N LEU A 106 0.49 -8.11 5.07
CA LEU A 106 0.30 -6.92 4.25
C LEU A 106 -0.18 -5.72 5.08
N ILE A 107 -1.09 -5.90 6.05
CA ILE A 107 -1.51 -4.83 6.98
C ILE A 107 -0.31 -4.26 7.73
N LEU A 108 0.53 -5.12 8.28
CA LEU A 108 1.75 -4.70 8.99
C LEU A 108 2.72 -4.00 8.04
N SER A 109 2.91 -4.53 6.83
CA SER A 109 3.76 -3.91 5.82
C SER A 109 3.27 -2.51 5.45
N VAL A 110 1.98 -2.36 5.09
CA VAL A 110 1.35 -1.06 4.77
C VAL A 110 1.46 -0.11 5.95
N GLY A 111 1.18 -0.59 7.18
CA GLY A 111 1.31 0.21 8.41
C GLY A 111 2.71 0.82 8.58
N ALA A 112 3.76 0.06 8.25
CA ALA A 112 5.13 0.52 8.37
C ALA A 112 5.55 1.46 7.22
N TYR A 113 5.29 1.09 5.97
CA TYR A 113 5.70 1.88 4.80
C TYR A 113 4.88 3.15 4.67
N VAL A 114 3.55 3.03 4.60
CA VAL A 114 2.64 4.18 4.47
C VAL A 114 2.68 5.06 5.73
N GLY A 115 2.89 4.47 6.93
CA GLY A 115 3.06 5.24 8.17
C GLY A 115 4.24 6.22 8.10
N GLU A 116 5.38 5.80 7.57
CA GLU A 116 6.53 6.70 7.35
C GLU A 116 6.27 7.70 6.21
N VAL A 117 5.55 7.31 5.16
CA VAL A 117 5.11 8.23 4.10
C VAL A 117 4.22 9.32 4.69
N VAL A 118 3.19 8.96 5.46
CA VAL A 118 2.29 9.92 6.14
C VAL A 118 3.06 10.85 7.06
N ARG A 119 3.96 10.31 7.88
CA ARG A 119 4.83 11.11 8.75
C ARG A 119 5.68 12.10 7.95
N GLY A 120 6.26 11.65 6.83
CA GLY A 120 7.04 12.47 5.90
C GLY A 120 6.23 13.62 5.33
N GLY A 121 5.03 13.35 4.82
CA GLY A 121 4.13 14.35 4.25
C GLY A 121 3.64 15.38 5.26
N LEU A 122 3.32 14.95 6.50
CA LEU A 122 2.97 15.88 7.58
C LEU A 122 4.14 16.82 7.92
N LYS A 123 5.37 16.34 7.89
CA LYS A 123 6.57 17.15 8.15
C LYS A 123 6.99 18.02 6.96
N ALA A 124 6.58 17.67 5.75
CA ALA A 124 6.92 18.42 4.53
C ALA A 124 6.13 19.73 4.36
N VAL A 125 5.07 19.93 5.14
CA VAL A 125 4.32 21.20 5.11
C VAL A 125 5.20 22.33 5.66
N PRO A 126 5.40 23.44 4.92
CA PRO A 126 6.24 24.54 5.35
C PRO A 126 5.77 25.16 6.66
N ARG A 127 6.66 25.31 7.63
CA ARG A 127 6.34 25.89 8.94
C ARG A 127 5.77 27.30 8.83
N GLY A 128 6.28 28.11 7.89
CA GLY A 128 5.77 29.45 7.66
C GLY A 128 4.28 29.52 7.29
N GLU A 129 3.73 28.49 6.59
CA GLU A 129 2.28 28.42 6.32
C GLU A 129 1.49 28.23 7.63
N LEU A 130 2.01 27.42 8.56
CA LEU A 130 1.37 27.15 9.86
C LEU A 130 1.48 28.37 10.80
N GLU A 131 2.63 29.03 10.81
CA GLU A 131 2.89 30.23 11.58
C GLU A 131 2.03 31.40 11.09
N ALA A 132 1.93 31.61 9.77
CA ALA A 132 1.05 32.60 9.18
C ALA A 132 -0.41 32.37 9.58
N ALA A 133 -0.92 31.13 9.46
CA ALA A 133 -2.27 30.79 9.88
C ALA A 133 -2.51 31.11 11.37
N SER A 134 -1.53 30.83 12.23
CA SER A 134 -1.59 31.15 13.65
C SER A 134 -1.57 32.65 13.90
N ALA A 135 -0.79 33.44 13.14
CA ALA A 135 -0.73 34.89 13.22
C ALA A 135 -2.07 35.54 12.82
N PHE A 136 -2.85 34.91 11.91
CA PHE A 136 -4.23 35.33 11.59
C PHE A 136 -5.26 34.90 12.65
N GLY A 137 -4.84 34.50 13.84
CA GLY A 137 -5.73 34.14 14.95
C GLY A 137 -6.35 32.74 14.88
N MET A 138 -5.89 31.89 13.97
CA MET A 138 -6.37 30.50 13.92
C MET A 138 -5.87 29.70 15.13
N ASN A 139 -6.79 29.06 15.86
CA ASN A 139 -6.42 28.13 16.92
C ASN A 139 -5.80 26.84 16.34
N ARG A 140 -5.11 26.07 17.19
CA ARG A 140 -4.38 24.84 16.76
C ARG A 140 -5.26 23.83 16.00
N ARG A 141 -6.54 23.68 16.37
CA ARG A 141 -7.46 22.79 15.68
C ARG A 141 -7.78 23.31 14.28
N LEU A 142 -8.03 24.58 14.15
CA LEU A 142 -8.34 25.21 12.87
C LEU A 142 -7.14 25.16 11.91
N VAL A 143 -5.92 25.43 12.41
CA VAL A 143 -4.67 25.24 11.64
C VAL A 143 -4.53 23.80 11.15
N LEU A 144 -4.79 22.82 12.04
CA LEU A 144 -4.71 21.39 11.68
C LEU A 144 -5.68 21.04 10.54
N TYR A 145 -6.97 21.38 10.68
CA TYR A 145 -7.99 20.94 9.72
C TYR A 145 -8.04 21.78 8.45
N ARG A 146 -7.71 23.08 8.50
CA ARG A 146 -7.83 23.98 7.33
C ARG A 146 -6.53 24.19 6.57
N VAL A 147 -5.37 24.02 7.22
CA VAL A 147 -4.06 24.28 6.60
C VAL A 147 -3.21 23.02 6.55
N TRP A 148 -2.87 22.46 7.71
CA TRP A 148 -1.87 21.40 7.80
C TRP A 148 -2.33 20.11 7.10
N LEU A 149 -3.49 19.57 7.48
CA LEU A 149 -3.98 18.28 6.96
C LEU A 149 -4.28 18.34 5.45
N PRO A 150 -5.03 19.33 4.92
CA PRO A 150 -5.27 19.43 3.48
C PRO A 150 -3.98 19.59 2.67
N ARG A 151 -3.01 20.34 3.21
CA ARG A 151 -1.71 20.53 2.56
C ARG A 151 -0.89 19.23 2.54
N ALA A 152 -0.84 18.55 3.69
CA ALA A 152 -0.15 17.26 3.80
C ALA A 152 -0.75 16.19 2.86
N ILE A 153 -2.07 16.05 2.82
CA ILE A 153 -2.75 15.09 1.94
C ILE A 153 -2.35 15.30 0.48
N ARG A 154 -2.30 16.54 0.02
CA ARG A 154 -1.89 16.87 -1.35
C ARG A 154 -0.45 16.45 -1.67
N LEU A 155 0.45 16.61 -0.70
CA LEU A 155 1.85 16.19 -0.85
C LEU A 155 2.00 14.67 -0.82
N LEU A 156 1.07 13.97 -0.17
CA LEU A 156 1.10 12.52 0.00
C LEU A 156 0.51 11.75 -1.18
N LEU A 157 -0.51 12.29 -1.86
CA LEU A 157 -1.28 11.58 -2.89
C LEU A 157 -0.40 10.87 -3.94
N PRO A 158 0.62 11.51 -4.55
CA PRO A 158 1.45 10.84 -5.55
C PRO A 158 2.21 9.63 -4.99
N THR A 159 2.70 9.75 -3.75
CA THR A 159 3.43 8.66 -3.09
C THR A 159 2.48 7.54 -2.68
N LEU A 160 1.27 7.87 -2.19
CA LEU A 160 0.25 6.89 -1.84
C LEU A 160 -0.23 6.09 -3.05
N ALA A 161 -0.28 6.71 -4.25
CA ALA A 161 -0.56 5.99 -5.49
C ALA A 161 0.48 4.89 -5.72
N GLY A 162 1.77 5.22 -5.63
CA GLY A 162 2.87 4.24 -5.75
C GLY A 162 2.80 3.12 -4.72
N GLU A 163 2.55 3.45 -3.45
CA GLU A 163 2.39 2.45 -2.37
C GLU A 163 1.19 1.52 -2.61
N SER A 164 0.07 2.05 -3.15
CA SER A 164 -1.10 1.24 -3.49
C SER A 164 -0.82 0.26 -4.64
N VAL A 165 -0.05 0.67 -5.64
CA VAL A 165 0.41 -0.21 -6.73
C VAL A 165 1.39 -1.26 -6.21
N MET A 166 2.29 -0.89 -5.29
CA MET A 166 3.20 -1.85 -4.65
C MET A 166 2.41 -2.87 -3.82
N LEU A 167 1.39 -2.46 -3.09
CA LEU A 167 0.51 -3.36 -2.35
C LEU A 167 -0.21 -4.33 -3.30
N LEU A 168 -0.79 -3.83 -4.41
CA LEU A 168 -1.41 -4.69 -5.43
C LEU A 168 -0.46 -5.78 -5.90
N LYS A 169 0.77 -5.42 -6.27
CA LYS A 169 1.79 -6.39 -6.71
C LYS A 169 2.18 -7.38 -5.61
N SER A 170 2.19 -6.93 -4.36
CA SER A 170 2.53 -7.77 -3.21
C SER A 170 1.46 -8.82 -2.89
N THR A 171 0.20 -8.63 -3.33
CA THR A 171 -0.84 -9.65 -3.16
C THR A 171 -0.49 -10.96 -3.86
N ALA A 172 0.28 -10.92 -4.96
CA ALA A 172 0.73 -12.11 -5.69
C ALA A 172 1.56 -13.09 -4.83
N LEU A 173 2.16 -12.61 -3.72
CA LEU A 173 2.87 -13.45 -2.76
C LEU A 173 1.94 -14.42 -2.03
N ALA A 174 0.62 -14.20 -2.04
CA ALA A 174 -0.37 -15.10 -1.47
C ALA A 174 -0.30 -16.51 -2.09
N SER A 175 0.02 -16.60 -3.38
CA SER A 175 0.19 -17.87 -4.08
C SER A 175 1.30 -18.74 -3.51
N THR A 176 2.25 -18.17 -2.75
CA THR A 176 3.38 -18.91 -2.15
C THR A 176 3.00 -19.67 -0.87
N ILE A 177 1.84 -19.35 -0.29
CA ILE A 177 1.31 -20.00 0.93
C ILE A 177 -0.06 -20.64 0.70
N ALA A 178 -0.22 -21.28 -0.47
CA ALA A 178 -1.40 -22.05 -0.88
C ALA A 178 -2.72 -21.24 -0.96
N VAL A 179 -2.67 -19.92 -1.03
CA VAL A 179 -3.84 -19.08 -1.32
C VAL A 179 -4.02 -18.98 -2.83
N VAL A 180 -5.22 -19.28 -3.32
CA VAL A 180 -5.55 -19.18 -4.74
C VAL A 180 -6.01 -17.74 -5.06
N ASP A 181 -5.02 -16.85 -5.16
CA ASP A 181 -5.16 -15.51 -5.74
C ASP A 181 -5.08 -15.58 -7.27
N LEU A 182 -5.00 -14.44 -7.95
CA LEU A 182 -4.92 -14.38 -9.40
C LEU A 182 -3.68 -15.12 -9.95
N LEU A 183 -2.51 -14.97 -9.33
CA LEU A 183 -1.30 -15.68 -9.71
C LEU A 183 -1.40 -17.18 -9.34
N GLY A 184 -1.96 -17.52 -8.19
CA GLY A 184 -2.23 -18.88 -7.76
C GLY A 184 -3.14 -19.63 -8.75
N ALA A 185 -4.20 -18.96 -9.23
CA ALA A 185 -5.08 -19.50 -10.26
C ALA A 185 -4.33 -19.79 -11.57
N ALA A 186 -3.46 -18.88 -12.02
CA ALA A 186 -2.61 -19.12 -13.20
C ALA A 186 -1.63 -20.28 -12.99
N ASN A 187 -1.09 -20.44 -11.77
CA ASN A 187 -0.23 -21.57 -11.43
C ASN A 187 -0.96 -22.90 -11.51
N VAL A 188 -2.24 -22.96 -11.09
CA VAL A 188 -3.09 -24.14 -11.24
C VAL A 188 -3.31 -24.45 -12.73
N VAL A 189 -3.68 -23.45 -13.54
CA VAL A 189 -3.86 -23.63 -15.00
C VAL A 189 -2.56 -24.16 -15.63
N ARG A 190 -1.43 -23.56 -15.30
CA ARG A 190 -0.12 -23.97 -15.80
C ARG A 190 0.21 -25.43 -15.45
N ALA A 191 -0.06 -25.84 -14.22
CA ALA A 191 0.19 -27.21 -13.78
C ALA A 191 -0.69 -28.25 -14.50
N GLN A 192 -1.92 -27.90 -14.83
CA GLN A 192 -2.88 -28.81 -15.47
C GLN A 192 -2.79 -28.83 -17.00
N THR A 193 -2.38 -27.72 -17.62
CA THR A 193 -2.33 -27.60 -19.08
C THR A 193 -0.94 -27.70 -19.66
N PHE A 194 0.12 -27.65 -18.81
CA PHE A 194 1.53 -27.53 -19.20
C PHE A 194 1.84 -26.27 -20.05
N GLN A 195 0.89 -25.33 -20.14
CA GLN A 195 1.07 -24.05 -20.82
C GLN A 195 1.64 -23.03 -19.82
N VAL A 196 2.88 -22.59 -20.01
CA VAL A 196 3.56 -21.72 -19.06
C VAL A 196 3.28 -20.25 -19.35
N TYR A 197 3.45 -19.82 -20.60
CA TYR A 197 3.46 -18.39 -20.95
C TYR A 197 2.07 -17.77 -20.99
N GLN A 198 1.09 -18.45 -21.58
CA GLN A 198 -0.24 -17.87 -21.82
C GLN A 198 -0.98 -17.47 -20.54
N PRO A 199 -1.09 -18.33 -19.48
CA PRO A 199 -1.73 -17.95 -18.23
C PRO A 199 -0.98 -16.83 -17.52
N LEU A 200 0.36 -16.83 -17.54
CA LEU A 200 1.17 -15.80 -16.90
C LEU A 200 1.07 -14.45 -17.62
N LEU A 201 1.06 -14.44 -18.96
CA LEU A 201 0.87 -13.22 -19.75
C LEU A 201 -0.52 -12.61 -19.53
N LEU A 202 -1.56 -13.45 -19.44
CA LEU A 202 -2.90 -12.98 -19.11
C LEU A 202 -2.94 -12.33 -17.74
N VAL A 203 -2.37 -12.97 -16.73
CA VAL A 203 -2.28 -12.42 -15.37
C VAL A 203 -1.49 -11.12 -15.36
N ALA A 204 -0.35 -11.05 -16.06
CA ALA A 204 0.43 -9.82 -16.19
C ALA A 204 -0.40 -8.68 -16.81
N ALA A 205 -1.17 -8.96 -17.86
CA ALA A 205 -2.06 -7.99 -18.48
C ALA A 205 -3.14 -7.50 -17.50
N ILE A 206 -3.74 -8.41 -16.71
CA ILE A 206 -4.73 -8.04 -15.69
C ILE A 206 -4.08 -7.14 -14.61
N TYR A 207 -2.88 -7.46 -14.10
CA TYR A 207 -2.19 -6.62 -13.12
C TYR A 207 -1.84 -5.24 -13.68
N ILE A 208 -1.47 -5.15 -14.97
CA ILE A 208 -1.25 -3.86 -15.66
C ILE A 208 -2.55 -3.06 -15.70
N CYS A 209 -3.67 -3.66 -16.10
CA CYS A 209 -4.98 -2.99 -16.10
C CYS A 209 -5.36 -2.48 -14.71
N LEU A 210 -5.19 -3.30 -13.67
CA LEU A 210 -5.48 -2.91 -12.28
C LEU A 210 -4.56 -1.77 -11.82
N THR A 211 -3.28 -1.79 -12.21
CA THR A 211 -2.33 -0.70 -11.93
C THR A 211 -2.81 0.61 -12.53
N PHE A 212 -3.19 0.62 -13.82
CA PHE A 212 -3.74 1.81 -14.47
C PHE A 212 -5.03 2.32 -13.81
N ILE A 213 -5.90 1.42 -13.35
CA ILE A 213 -7.12 1.80 -12.63
C ILE A 213 -6.75 2.52 -11.31
N ILE A 214 -5.82 1.97 -10.54
CA ILE A 214 -5.36 2.60 -9.28
C ILE A 214 -4.75 3.97 -9.57
N GLU A 215 -3.83 4.06 -10.54
CA GLU A 215 -3.19 5.33 -10.91
C GLU A 215 -4.21 6.36 -11.39
N ALA A 216 -5.20 5.96 -12.18
CA ALA A 216 -6.26 6.85 -12.66
C ALA A 216 -7.13 7.37 -11.50
N LEU A 217 -7.48 6.52 -10.51
CA LEU A 217 -8.21 6.92 -9.32
C LEU A 217 -7.44 7.96 -8.51
N PHE A 218 -6.15 7.74 -8.26
CA PHE A 218 -5.31 8.72 -7.56
C PHE A 218 -5.12 10.01 -8.37
N ALA A 219 -4.95 9.92 -9.69
CA ALA A 219 -4.86 11.09 -10.56
C ALA A 219 -6.16 11.93 -10.54
N MET A 220 -7.33 11.31 -10.44
CA MET A 220 -8.60 12.02 -10.24
C MET A 220 -8.61 12.76 -8.88
N LEU A 221 -8.17 12.10 -7.81
CA LEU A 221 -8.06 12.72 -6.48
C LEU A 221 -7.07 13.90 -6.47
N GLU A 222 -5.96 13.79 -7.19
CA GLU A 222 -4.99 14.88 -7.33
C GLU A 222 -5.57 16.08 -8.09
N ARG A 223 -6.38 15.86 -9.12
CA ARG A 223 -6.99 16.94 -9.93
C ARG A 223 -7.97 17.80 -9.12
N THR A 224 -8.63 17.23 -8.12
CA THR A 224 -9.52 17.98 -7.22
C THR A 224 -8.76 18.90 -6.27
N THR A 225 -7.41 18.84 -6.26
CA THR A 225 -6.55 19.63 -5.37
C THR A 225 -5.56 20.54 -6.14
N PRO A 226 -5.91 21.77 -6.54
CA PRO A 226 -5.29 22.55 -7.63
C PRO A 226 -3.88 23.14 -7.40
N VAL A 227 -3.16 22.82 -6.34
CA VAL A 227 -1.89 23.52 -5.94
C VAL A 227 -0.67 23.18 -6.82
N ARG A 228 -0.67 22.07 -7.55
CA ARG A 228 0.53 21.65 -8.34
C ARG A 228 0.84 22.57 -9.53
N ARG A 229 -0.17 23.24 -10.09
CA ARG A 229 0.03 24.09 -11.29
C ARG A 229 0.79 25.39 -11.02
N GLU A 230 0.65 25.99 -9.84
CA GLU A 230 1.33 27.26 -9.52
C GLU A 230 2.80 27.08 -9.18
N ALA A 231 3.14 26.05 -8.39
CA ALA A 231 4.54 25.76 -8.06
C ALA A 231 5.37 25.39 -9.28
N GLN A 232 4.82 24.57 -10.21
CA GLN A 232 5.48 24.24 -11.48
C GLN A 232 5.65 25.48 -12.39
N LYS A 233 4.63 26.34 -12.47
CA LYS A 233 4.71 27.59 -13.24
C LYS A 233 5.75 28.56 -12.66
N MET A 234 5.88 28.65 -11.35
CA MET A 234 6.90 29.50 -10.70
C MET A 234 8.31 28.94 -10.94
N THR A 235 8.53 27.63 -10.81
CA THR A 235 9.83 26.99 -11.07
C THR A 235 10.22 27.14 -12.54
N GLN A 236 9.28 26.96 -13.46
CA GLN A 236 9.51 27.11 -14.89
C GLN A 236 9.80 28.57 -15.29
N ARG A 237 9.09 29.52 -14.69
CA ARG A 237 9.34 30.96 -14.89
C ARG A 237 10.72 31.38 -14.34
N SER A 238 11.09 30.91 -13.15
CA SER A 238 12.40 31.20 -12.56
C SER A 238 13.55 30.61 -13.37
N TRP A 239 13.38 29.39 -13.91
CA TRP A 239 14.37 28.74 -14.76
C TRP A 239 14.51 29.47 -16.11
N LEU A 240 13.40 29.88 -16.75
CA LEU A 240 13.41 30.65 -17.98
C LEU A 240 14.02 32.04 -17.79
N ALA A 241 13.77 32.70 -16.64
CA ALA A 241 14.38 33.97 -16.30
C ALA A 241 15.92 33.85 -16.14
N LYS A 242 16.39 32.80 -15.44
CA LYS A 242 17.82 32.51 -15.29
C LYS A 242 18.49 32.18 -16.63
N ARG A 243 17.80 31.49 -17.53
CA ARG A 243 18.34 31.16 -18.85
C ARG A 243 18.46 32.40 -19.73
N ARG A 244 17.46 33.31 -19.73
CA ARG A 244 17.51 34.58 -20.45
C ARG A 244 18.63 35.51 -19.96
N ALA A 245 18.88 35.55 -18.64
CA ALA A 245 19.96 36.33 -18.05
C ALA A 245 21.37 35.81 -18.46
N ARG A 246 21.51 34.50 -18.72
CA ARG A 246 22.78 33.90 -19.20
C ARG A 246 23.04 34.06 -20.69
N THR A 247 22.02 34.31 -21.49
CA THR A 247 22.17 34.55 -22.94
C THR A 247 22.29 36.03 -23.33
N ALA A 248 22.19 36.91 -22.35
CA ALA A 248 22.32 38.37 -22.51
C ALA A 248 23.69 38.93 -22.07
N VAL A 249 24.63 38.06 -21.72
CA VAL A 249 26.05 38.31 -21.46
C VAL A 249 26.86 37.60 -22.56
#